data_9d29cc3d177886568cc7271cd2c1494e
#
_entry.id   9d29cc3d177886568cc7271cd2c1494e
#
_cell.length_a   1.000
_cell.length_b   1.000
_cell.length_c   1.000
_cell.angle_alpha   90.00
_cell.angle_beta   90.00
_cell.angle_gamma   90.00
#
_symmetry.space_group_name_H-M   'P 1'
#
loop_
_entity.id
_entity.type
_entity.pdbx_description
1 polymer ?
#
loop_
_entity_poly.entity_id
_entity_poly.type
_entity_poly.pdbx_seq_one_letter_code
_entity_poly.pdbx_strand_id
1 'polypeptide(L)'
;MSLQAMNRRTFLETATTVTAATLLTSRLGWAAGDHKIEKVGVQLYTVRDLMKDDFDGTIAKVAKIGYKEVEFAGYFGHTGQQVRAVCEKNGLSPVSTHVQYDELDDKFPSVVETSKTIGLKYIVCPWIPEELRKSPDIWKKAAEKFNRCGEQSKKASMQFAYHNHWFEFLPVEGKLPYDQLLKDCDASLVKMELDLCWITAAGGDPVKYFNAYPGRFPLVHVKDLKTLPHITAGGAQNYGDTVDLTEVGSGLIDWKKLFAQSEKAGIKHYIVEHDHPKQPFDSIAKSYEYLKKLSF
;
A
#
# COMPACT_ATOMS: atom_id res chain seq x y z
N MET A 1 69.98 12.46 13.02
CA MET A 1 68.91 13.14 12.24
C MET A 1 67.86 13.67 13.19
N SER A 2 67.76 14.98 13.24
CA SER A 2 66.98 15.75 14.25
C SER A 2 65.52 15.76 13.95
N LEU A 3 64.69 15.35 14.91
CA LEU A 3 63.22 15.52 14.91
C LEU A 3 62.93 16.99 15.25
N GLN A 4 62.52 17.78 14.26
CA GLN A 4 61.97 19.13 14.51
C GLN A 4 60.59 19.03 15.12
N ALA A 5 60.43 19.62 16.31
CA ALA A 5 59.16 19.72 17.00
C ALA A 5 58.24 20.71 16.28
N MET A 6 57.09 20.26 15.86
CA MET A 6 56.03 21.07 15.28
C MET A 6 55.44 22.02 16.34
N ASN A 7 55.44 23.31 16.05
CA ASN A 7 55.01 24.38 16.94
C ASN A 7 53.48 24.37 17.13
N ARG A 8 53.01 24.54 18.38
CA ARG A 8 51.60 24.55 18.79
C ARG A 8 50.71 25.56 18.05
N ARG A 9 51.28 26.58 17.45
CA ARG A 9 50.55 27.58 16.66
C ARG A 9 50.06 27.05 15.32
N THR A 10 50.86 26.21 14.63
CA THR A 10 50.51 25.61 13.34
C THR A 10 49.47 24.53 13.47
N PHE A 11 49.35 23.89 14.64
CA PHE A 11 48.30 22.89 14.92
C PHE A 11 46.92 23.51 15.11
N LEU A 12 46.85 24.74 15.68
CA LEU A 12 45.61 25.46 15.91
C LEU A 12 45.03 26.12 14.63
N GLU A 13 45.88 26.50 13.68
CA GLU A 13 45.44 27.10 12.41
C GLU A 13 44.91 26.06 11.42
N THR A 14 45.40 24.80 11.49
CA THR A 14 44.88 23.69 10.65
C THR A 14 43.61 23.07 11.20
N ALA A 15 43.32 23.21 12.50
CA ALA A 15 42.10 22.68 13.12
C ALA A 15 40.88 23.58 12.93
N THR A 16 41.05 24.85 12.58
CA THR A 16 39.93 25.79 12.40
C THR A 16 39.36 25.85 10.99
N THR A 17 40.04 25.29 9.99
CA THR A 17 39.55 25.30 8.60
C THR A 17 38.81 24.05 8.18
N VAL A 18 38.84 22.98 8.96
CA VAL A 18 38.11 21.73 8.65
C VAL A 18 36.74 21.64 9.35
N THR A 19 36.52 22.46 10.41
CA THR A 19 35.25 22.42 11.17
C THR A 19 34.15 23.33 10.64
N ALA A 20 34.43 24.18 9.65
CA ALA A 20 33.41 25.06 9.06
C ALA A 20 32.71 24.50 7.79
N ALA A 21 33.24 23.40 7.20
CA ALA A 21 32.69 22.83 5.98
C ALA A 21 31.72 21.66 6.22
N THR A 22 31.60 21.14 7.46
CA THR A 22 30.77 19.98 7.79
C THR A 22 29.47 20.29 8.54
N LEU A 23 29.18 21.58 8.78
CA LEU A 23 27.96 22.01 9.50
C LEU A 23 26.91 22.71 8.62
N LEU A 24 27.09 22.72 7.29
CA LEU A 24 26.15 23.39 6.37
C LEU A 24 25.28 22.43 5.53
N THR A 25 25.27 21.12 5.82
CA THR A 25 24.46 20.15 5.02
C THR A 25 23.32 19.48 5.78
N SER A 26 22.90 19.97 6.94
CA SER A 26 21.82 19.35 7.72
C SER A 26 20.65 20.26 8.07
N ARG A 27 20.41 21.32 7.27
CA ARG A 27 19.15 22.08 7.31
C ARG A 27 18.68 22.43 5.90
N LEU A 28 18.53 21.46 5.02
CA LEU A 28 17.48 21.55 4.04
C LEU A 28 16.18 21.24 4.80
N GLY A 29 15.62 22.28 5.40
CA GLY A 29 14.25 22.25 5.86
C GLY A 29 13.42 21.94 4.63
N TRP A 30 12.79 20.79 4.60
CA TRP A 30 11.79 20.45 3.63
C TRP A 30 10.70 21.50 3.70
N ALA A 31 10.58 22.32 2.67
CA ALA A 31 9.42 23.16 2.51
C ALA A 31 8.22 22.22 2.38
N ALA A 32 7.40 22.15 3.40
CA ALA A 32 6.14 21.44 3.34
C ALA A 32 5.34 22.05 2.17
N GLY A 33 5.06 21.26 1.12
CA GLY A 33 4.08 21.68 0.15
C GLY A 33 4.32 21.45 -1.34
N ASP A 34 5.48 20.90 -1.77
CA ASP A 34 5.77 20.72 -3.20
C ASP A 34 5.78 19.27 -3.70
N HIS A 35 5.56 18.30 -2.81
CA HIS A 35 5.45 16.90 -3.22
C HIS A 35 4.09 16.60 -3.83
N LYS A 36 4.10 15.86 -4.94
CA LYS A 36 2.90 15.39 -5.65
C LYS A 36 3.02 13.91 -5.92
N ILE A 37 1.87 13.25 -6.07
CA ILE A 37 1.85 11.87 -6.52
C ILE A 37 2.13 11.87 -8.03
N GLU A 38 3.26 11.29 -8.43
CA GLU A 38 3.64 11.20 -9.85
C GLU A 38 2.76 10.22 -10.63
N LYS A 39 2.43 9.09 -10.00
CA LYS A 39 1.63 8.02 -10.60
C LYS A 39 0.53 7.61 -9.64
N VAL A 40 -0.70 7.84 -10.04
CA VAL A 40 -1.87 7.35 -9.32
C VAL A 40 -2.25 5.99 -9.89
N GLY A 41 -2.41 5.01 -9.00
CA GLY A 41 -2.91 3.69 -9.29
C GLY A 41 -4.40 3.54 -8.97
N VAL A 42 -5.03 2.50 -9.50
CA VAL A 42 -6.40 2.10 -9.17
C VAL A 42 -6.52 0.60 -8.98
N GLN A 43 -7.24 0.20 -7.93
CA GLN A 43 -7.67 -1.18 -7.74
C GLN A 43 -8.89 -1.46 -8.64
N LEU A 44 -8.72 -2.41 -9.55
CA LEU A 44 -9.73 -2.71 -10.57
C LEU A 44 -10.99 -3.43 -10.02
N TYR A 45 -10.97 -3.81 -8.73
CA TYR A 45 -12.18 -4.27 -8.03
C TYR A 45 -13.30 -3.22 -8.10
N THR A 46 -12.96 -1.94 -8.09
CA THR A 46 -13.93 -0.84 -8.23
C THR A 46 -14.74 -0.93 -9.51
N VAL A 47 -14.15 -1.41 -10.59
CA VAL A 47 -14.75 -1.53 -11.93
C VAL A 47 -15.02 -2.98 -12.36
N ARG A 48 -14.99 -3.93 -11.39
CA ARG A 48 -15.05 -5.38 -11.64
C ARG A 48 -16.23 -5.85 -12.48
N ASP A 49 -17.40 -5.24 -12.29
CA ASP A 49 -18.59 -5.65 -13.05
C ASP A 49 -18.48 -5.20 -14.52
N LEU A 50 -17.90 -4.03 -14.76
CA LEU A 50 -17.63 -3.55 -16.12
C LEU A 50 -16.54 -4.37 -16.80
N MET A 51 -15.56 -4.89 -16.05
CA MET A 51 -14.51 -5.77 -16.57
C MET A 51 -15.03 -7.16 -16.97
N LYS A 52 -16.11 -7.64 -16.36
CA LYS A 52 -16.77 -8.89 -16.78
C LYS A 52 -17.38 -8.76 -18.17
N ASP A 53 -17.95 -7.57 -18.47
CA ASP A 53 -18.63 -7.30 -19.72
C ASP A 53 -17.66 -6.90 -20.84
N ASP A 54 -16.69 -6.04 -20.54
CA ASP A 54 -15.69 -5.54 -21.48
C ASP A 54 -14.36 -5.26 -20.77
N PHE A 55 -13.49 -6.26 -20.70
CA PHE A 55 -12.18 -6.16 -20.04
C PHE A 55 -11.29 -5.10 -20.71
N ASP A 56 -11.12 -5.19 -22.03
CA ASP A 56 -10.20 -4.31 -22.77
C ASP A 56 -10.68 -2.86 -22.78
N GLY A 57 -11.97 -2.63 -23.01
CA GLY A 57 -12.55 -1.31 -23.01
C GLY A 57 -12.55 -0.65 -21.63
N THR A 58 -12.74 -1.44 -20.56
CA THR A 58 -12.65 -0.95 -19.19
C THR A 58 -11.23 -0.50 -18.85
N ILE A 59 -10.21 -1.30 -19.17
CA ILE A 59 -8.79 -0.95 -18.99
C ILE A 59 -8.43 0.30 -19.80
N ALA A 60 -8.88 0.40 -21.05
CA ALA A 60 -8.65 1.56 -21.89
C ALA A 60 -9.29 2.85 -21.30
N LYS A 61 -10.49 2.72 -20.71
CA LYS A 61 -11.17 3.85 -20.08
C LYS A 61 -10.49 4.29 -18.77
N VAL A 62 -9.99 3.36 -17.98
CA VAL A 62 -9.15 3.65 -16.80
C VAL A 62 -7.91 4.45 -17.20
N ALA A 63 -7.20 4.02 -18.24
CA ALA A 63 -6.04 4.76 -18.77
C ALA A 63 -6.41 6.16 -19.28
N LYS A 64 -7.57 6.31 -19.96
CA LYS A 64 -8.08 7.59 -20.47
C LYS A 64 -8.43 8.59 -19.36
N ILE A 65 -8.88 8.13 -18.19
CA ILE A 65 -9.09 8.97 -17.00
C ILE A 65 -7.77 9.59 -16.55
N GLY A 66 -6.65 8.87 -16.71
CA GLY A 66 -5.31 9.37 -16.41
C GLY A 66 -4.48 8.48 -15.51
N TYR A 67 -5.05 7.41 -14.98
CA TYR A 67 -4.32 6.42 -14.16
C TYR A 67 -3.09 5.89 -14.88
N LYS A 68 -2.05 5.59 -14.13
CA LYS A 68 -0.77 5.06 -14.64
C LYS A 68 -0.43 3.69 -14.10
N GLU A 69 -1.02 3.32 -13.00
CA GLU A 69 -0.82 2.04 -12.34
C GLU A 69 -2.17 1.35 -12.12
N VAL A 70 -2.17 0.03 -12.17
CA VAL A 70 -3.35 -0.80 -11.88
C VAL A 70 -2.99 -1.93 -10.95
N GLU A 71 -3.92 -2.25 -10.06
CA GLU A 71 -3.92 -3.44 -9.26
C GLU A 71 -5.12 -4.32 -9.65
N PHE A 72 -4.86 -5.60 -9.81
CA PHE A 72 -5.87 -6.56 -10.24
C PHE A 72 -6.55 -7.24 -9.04
N ALA A 73 -7.84 -7.54 -9.18
CA ALA A 73 -8.60 -8.41 -8.28
C ALA A 73 -9.21 -9.61 -9.06
N GLY A 74 -8.46 -10.10 -10.03
CA GLY A 74 -8.84 -11.18 -10.93
C GLY A 74 -8.66 -10.78 -12.39
N TYR A 75 -8.63 -11.79 -13.27
CA TYR A 75 -8.30 -11.61 -14.70
C TYR A 75 -9.43 -11.94 -15.64
N PHE A 76 -10.62 -12.29 -15.14
CA PHE A 76 -11.85 -12.52 -15.91
C PHE A 76 -11.68 -13.48 -17.10
N GLY A 77 -10.91 -14.56 -16.89
CA GLY A 77 -10.65 -15.57 -17.93
C GLY A 77 -9.50 -15.24 -18.89
N HIS A 78 -8.84 -14.07 -18.74
CA HIS A 78 -7.69 -13.70 -19.56
C HIS A 78 -6.41 -14.35 -19.06
N THR A 79 -5.54 -14.73 -19.99
CA THR A 79 -4.20 -15.25 -19.68
C THR A 79 -3.28 -14.09 -19.25
N GLY A 80 -2.19 -14.41 -18.54
CA GLY A 80 -1.20 -13.39 -18.14
C GLY A 80 -0.63 -12.60 -19.32
N GLN A 81 -0.43 -13.24 -20.50
CA GLN A 81 0.02 -12.56 -21.71
C GLN A 81 -1.02 -11.56 -22.23
N GLN A 82 -2.31 -11.94 -22.23
CA GLN A 82 -3.40 -11.03 -22.66
C GLN A 82 -3.51 -9.83 -21.70
N VAL A 83 -3.46 -10.07 -20.38
CA VAL A 83 -3.47 -9.00 -19.36
C VAL A 83 -2.31 -8.04 -19.57
N ARG A 84 -1.09 -8.57 -19.76
CA ARG A 84 0.10 -7.77 -20.04
C ARG A 84 -0.09 -6.93 -21.30
N ALA A 85 -0.50 -7.55 -22.40
CA ALA A 85 -0.66 -6.88 -23.69
C ALA A 85 -1.67 -5.72 -23.63
N VAL A 86 -2.81 -5.89 -22.93
CA VAL A 86 -3.79 -4.82 -22.80
C VAL A 86 -3.27 -3.67 -21.93
N CYS A 87 -2.51 -3.94 -20.87
CA CYS A 87 -1.86 -2.90 -20.08
C CYS A 87 -0.84 -2.12 -20.90
N GLU A 88 0.07 -2.81 -21.60
CA GLU A 88 1.09 -2.19 -22.46
C GLU A 88 0.45 -1.32 -23.57
N LYS A 89 -0.59 -1.82 -24.25
CA LYS A 89 -1.35 -1.09 -25.26
C LYS A 89 -1.91 0.24 -24.74
N ASN A 90 -2.30 0.30 -23.47
CA ASN A 90 -2.92 1.46 -22.85
C ASN A 90 -1.94 2.30 -22.00
N GLY A 91 -0.64 1.97 -21.97
CA GLY A 91 0.37 2.70 -21.21
C GLY A 91 0.16 2.62 -19.69
N LEU A 92 -0.42 1.52 -19.21
CA LEU A 92 -0.61 1.21 -17.79
C LEU A 92 0.48 0.27 -17.28
N SER A 93 0.95 0.51 -16.08
CA SER A 93 1.85 -0.39 -15.35
C SER A 93 1.03 -1.28 -14.43
N PRO A 94 0.97 -2.61 -14.65
CA PRO A 94 0.41 -3.53 -13.68
C PRO A 94 1.37 -3.64 -12.50
N VAL A 95 0.93 -3.23 -11.30
CA VAL A 95 1.78 -3.17 -10.11
C VAL A 95 1.61 -4.40 -9.26
N SER A 96 0.37 -4.77 -8.99
CA SER A 96 0.00 -5.76 -7.99
C SER A 96 -1.26 -6.53 -8.39
N THR A 97 -1.50 -7.63 -7.70
CA THR A 97 -2.74 -8.39 -7.78
C THR A 97 -3.16 -8.90 -6.42
N HIS A 98 -4.46 -8.83 -6.14
CA HIS A 98 -5.07 -9.50 -5.00
C HIS A 98 -5.27 -10.99 -5.30
N VAL A 99 -4.82 -11.83 -4.36
CA VAL A 99 -4.91 -13.30 -4.43
C VAL A 99 -5.55 -13.81 -3.15
N GLN A 100 -6.58 -14.65 -3.30
CA GLN A 100 -7.35 -15.13 -2.16
C GLN A 100 -6.51 -15.99 -1.22
N TYR A 101 -6.86 -16.01 0.05
CA TYR A 101 -6.11 -16.72 1.10
C TYR A 101 -5.96 -18.23 0.86
N ASP A 102 -6.97 -18.85 0.23
CA ASP A 102 -6.99 -20.28 -0.13
C ASP A 102 -6.11 -20.62 -1.35
N GLU A 103 -5.69 -19.60 -2.12
CA GLU A 103 -4.77 -19.76 -3.25
C GLU A 103 -3.29 -19.67 -2.84
N LEU A 104 -3.01 -19.37 -1.55
CA LEU A 104 -1.66 -19.17 -1.03
C LEU A 104 -0.93 -20.47 -0.67
N ASP A 105 -1.54 -21.61 -0.85
CA ASP A 105 -0.92 -22.93 -0.64
C ASP A 105 -0.56 -23.58 -2.00
N ASP A 106 -1.22 -24.66 -2.39
CA ASP A 106 -0.89 -25.46 -3.57
C ASP A 106 -0.96 -24.69 -4.90
N LYS A 107 -1.82 -23.67 -4.98
CA LYS A 107 -1.99 -22.84 -6.18
C LYS A 107 -0.95 -21.71 -6.29
N PHE A 108 -0.27 -21.39 -5.20
CA PHE A 108 0.60 -20.21 -5.16
C PHE A 108 1.74 -20.23 -6.18
N PRO A 109 2.40 -21.36 -6.49
CA PRO A 109 3.39 -21.41 -7.57
C PRO A 109 2.85 -20.96 -8.93
N SER A 110 1.60 -21.33 -9.26
CA SER A 110 0.93 -20.90 -10.50
C SER A 110 0.60 -19.39 -10.47
N VAL A 111 0.20 -18.87 -9.31
CA VAL A 111 -0.01 -17.43 -9.10
C VAL A 111 1.28 -16.66 -9.37
N VAL A 112 2.42 -17.15 -8.84
CA VAL A 112 3.75 -16.54 -9.04
C VAL A 112 4.11 -16.48 -10.53
N GLU A 113 3.93 -17.59 -11.28
CA GLU A 113 4.25 -17.64 -12.71
C GLU A 113 3.33 -16.73 -13.54
N THR A 114 2.04 -16.67 -13.22
CA THR A 114 1.10 -15.75 -13.88
C THR A 114 1.49 -14.30 -13.59
N SER A 115 1.77 -13.97 -12.33
CA SER A 115 2.19 -12.63 -11.91
C SER A 115 3.47 -12.17 -12.61
N LYS A 116 4.44 -13.09 -12.75
CA LYS A 116 5.68 -12.86 -13.49
C LYS A 116 5.42 -12.60 -14.98
N THR A 117 4.51 -13.37 -15.59
CA THR A 117 4.12 -13.20 -17.00
C THR A 117 3.48 -11.83 -17.25
N ILE A 118 2.62 -11.38 -16.34
CA ILE A 118 2.02 -10.04 -16.39
C ILE A 118 3.07 -8.93 -16.18
N GLY A 119 4.10 -9.20 -15.38
CA GLY A 119 5.14 -8.23 -15.01
C GLY A 119 4.82 -7.49 -13.71
N LEU A 120 4.06 -8.12 -12.80
CA LEU A 120 3.71 -7.57 -11.48
C LEU A 120 4.96 -7.45 -10.58
N LYS A 121 4.89 -6.50 -9.65
CA LYS A 121 5.90 -6.31 -8.61
C LYS A 121 5.47 -6.88 -7.27
N TYR A 122 4.16 -6.92 -7.02
CA TYR A 122 3.60 -7.37 -5.74
C TYR A 122 2.50 -8.41 -5.96
N ILE A 123 2.46 -9.37 -5.03
CA ILE A 123 1.34 -10.30 -4.86
C ILE A 123 0.77 -10.00 -3.48
N VAL A 124 -0.52 -9.69 -3.40
CA VAL A 124 -1.16 -9.21 -2.18
C VAL A 124 -2.27 -10.17 -1.76
N CYS A 125 -2.25 -10.62 -0.50
CA CYS A 125 -3.41 -11.29 0.09
C CYS A 125 -4.36 -10.21 0.61
N PRO A 126 -5.61 -10.12 0.08
CA PRO A 126 -6.49 -9.01 0.41
C PRO A 126 -7.20 -9.17 1.76
N TRP A 127 -7.37 -10.39 2.25
CA TRP A 127 -8.06 -10.64 3.52
C TRP A 127 -7.92 -12.10 3.96
N ILE A 128 -8.26 -12.37 5.22
CA ILE A 128 -8.42 -13.73 5.75
C ILE A 128 -9.92 -14.00 5.89
N PRO A 129 -10.47 -15.11 5.34
CA PRO A 129 -11.89 -15.45 5.40
C PRO A 129 -12.46 -15.43 6.83
N GLU A 130 -13.70 -14.97 6.97
CA GLU A 130 -14.33 -14.75 8.27
C GLU A 130 -14.41 -16.02 9.12
N GLU A 131 -14.71 -17.16 8.50
CA GLU A 131 -14.82 -18.45 9.18
C GLU A 131 -13.49 -18.88 9.83
N LEU A 132 -12.36 -18.52 9.22
CA LEU A 132 -11.02 -18.79 9.76
C LEU A 132 -10.66 -17.84 10.90
N ARG A 133 -11.13 -16.58 10.86
CA ARG A 133 -10.86 -15.55 11.87
C ARG A 133 -11.45 -15.85 13.25
N LYS A 134 -12.35 -16.83 13.34
CA LYS A 134 -12.93 -17.33 14.61
C LYS A 134 -11.90 -18.06 15.48
N SER A 135 -10.78 -18.52 14.91
CA SER A 135 -9.69 -19.16 15.64
C SER A 135 -8.63 -18.11 16.04
N PRO A 136 -8.28 -18.01 17.35
CA PRO A 136 -7.23 -17.07 17.79
C PRO A 136 -5.87 -17.32 17.14
N ASP A 137 -5.58 -18.58 16.78
CA ASP A 137 -4.31 -18.98 16.17
C ASP A 137 -4.18 -18.59 14.69
N ILE A 138 -5.26 -18.14 14.07
CA ILE A 138 -5.25 -17.85 12.61
C ILE A 138 -4.19 -16.83 12.25
N TRP A 139 -4.00 -15.82 13.08
CA TRP A 139 -3.08 -14.73 12.78
C TRP A 139 -1.63 -15.18 12.74
N LYS A 140 -1.25 -16.10 13.66
CA LYS A 140 0.06 -16.74 13.65
C LYS A 140 0.22 -17.65 12.44
N LYS A 141 -0.75 -18.52 12.17
CA LYS A 141 -0.75 -19.42 11.00
C LYS A 141 -0.70 -18.63 9.68
N ALA A 142 -1.41 -17.50 9.61
CA ALA A 142 -1.38 -16.60 8.46
C ALA A 142 0.01 -15.98 8.29
N ALA A 143 0.65 -15.50 9.36
CA ALA A 143 2.01 -14.96 9.28
C ALA A 143 3.02 -16.01 8.78
N GLU A 144 2.94 -17.25 9.27
CA GLU A 144 3.77 -18.36 8.79
C GLU A 144 3.53 -18.64 7.28
N LYS A 145 2.26 -18.65 6.84
CA LYS A 145 1.89 -18.80 5.43
C LYS A 145 2.43 -17.64 4.60
N PHE A 146 2.23 -16.40 5.04
CA PHE A 146 2.70 -15.20 4.35
C PHE A 146 4.23 -15.15 4.21
N ASN A 147 4.96 -15.59 5.24
CA ASN A 147 6.42 -15.71 5.16
C ASN A 147 6.84 -16.71 4.07
N ARG A 148 6.19 -17.88 3.97
CA ARG A 148 6.45 -18.85 2.88
C ARG A 148 6.13 -18.28 1.50
N CYS A 149 5.00 -17.58 1.36
CA CYS A 149 4.65 -16.89 0.11
C CYS A 149 5.67 -15.79 -0.22
N GLY A 150 6.14 -15.05 0.78
CA GLY A 150 7.18 -14.04 0.65
C GLY A 150 8.50 -14.61 0.12
N GLU A 151 8.93 -15.77 0.62
CA GLU A 151 10.12 -16.46 0.11
C GLU A 151 9.97 -16.85 -1.37
N GLN A 152 8.81 -17.38 -1.75
CA GLN A 152 8.54 -17.76 -3.15
C GLN A 152 8.47 -16.53 -4.06
N SER A 153 7.78 -15.48 -3.64
CA SER A 153 7.70 -14.21 -4.39
C SER A 153 9.08 -13.60 -4.59
N LYS A 154 9.91 -13.57 -3.54
CA LYS A 154 11.27 -13.02 -3.59
C LYS A 154 12.18 -13.78 -4.56
N LYS A 155 12.08 -15.11 -4.63
CA LYS A 155 12.80 -15.94 -5.63
C LYS A 155 12.41 -15.58 -7.07
N ALA A 156 11.19 -15.12 -7.27
CA ALA A 156 10.68 -14.64 -8.56
C ALA A 156 10.86 -13.12 -8.76
N SER A 157 11.66 -12.45 -7.92
CA SER A 157 11.91 -11.00 -7.95
C SER A 157 10.65 -10.15 -7.74
N MET A 158 9.70 -10.69 -6.99
CA MET A 158 8.47 -10.00 -6.55
C MET A 158 8.44 -9.89 -5.03
N GLN A 159 7.55 -9.06 -4.51
CA GLN A 159 7.31 -8.86 -3.10
C GLN A 159 5.91 -9.35 -2.73
N PHE A 160 5.81 -10.14 -1.66
CA PHE A 160 4.51 -10.47 -1.07
C PHE A 160 4.06 -9.37 -0.11
N ALA A 161 2.75 -9.08 -0.09
CA ALA A 161 2.15 -8.14 0.84
C ALA A 161 0.80 -8.64 1.38
N TYR A 162 0.37 -8.06 2.49
CA TYR A 162 -0.95 -8.25 3.06
C TYR A 162 -1.71 -6.93 3.08
N HIS A 163 -2.97 -6.96 2.66
CA HIS A 163 -3.90 -5.84 2.70
C HIS A 163 -4.88 -6.02 3.88
N ASN A 164 -5.08 -4.96 4.64
CA ASN A 164 -5.97 -4.98 5.78
C ASN A 164 -7.37 -4.44 5.43
N HIS A 165 -8.33 -4.88 6.24
CA HIS A 165 -9.63 -4.26 6.40
C HIS A 165 -9.74 -3.63 7.79
N TRP A 166 -10.97 -3.48 8.31
CA TRP A 166 -11.21 -2.93 9.65
C TRP A 166 -10.98 -3.95 10.76
N PHE A 167 -11.24 -5.24 10.49
CA PHE A 167 -11.28 -6.29 11.51
C PHE A 167 -9.91 -6.62 12.11
N GLU A 168 -8.82 -6.32 11.42
CA GLU A 168 -7.47 -6.48 11.97
C GLU A 168 -7.14 -5.44 13.05
N PHE A 169 -7.91 -4.37 13.11
CA PHE A 169 -7.79 -3.32 14.13
C PHE A 169 -8.83 -3.45 15.26
N LEU A 170 -9.59 -4.53 15.28
CA LEU A 170 -10.49 -4.87 16.38
C LEU A 170 -9.81 -5.92 17.27
N PRO A 171 -9.77 -5.72 18.62
CA PRO A 171 -9.05 -6.63 19.50
C PRO A 171 -9.66 -8.05 19.52
N VAL A 172 -8.81 -9.04 19.31
CA VAL A 172 -9.11 -10.46 19.54
C VAL A 172 -8.30 -10.89 20.77
N GLU A 173 -8.96 -11.32 21.83
CA GLU A 173 -8.31 -11.66 23.13
C GLU A 173 -7.36 -10.55 23.62
N GLY A 174 -7.76 -9.27 23.46
CA GLY A 174 -7.00 -8.11 23.90
C GLY A 174 -5.80 -7.73 23.04
N LYS A 175 -5.59 -8.38 21.88
CA LYS A 175 -4.51 -8.08 20.95
C LYS A 175 -5.09 -7.65 19.61
N LEU A 176 -4.42 -6.71 18.93
CA LEU A 176 -4.78 -6.34 17.58
C LEU A 176 -4.18 -7.33 16.58
N PRO A 177 -4.99 -7.98 15.74
CA PRO A 177 -4.52 -8.86 14.69
C PRO A 177 -3.46 -8.23 13.77
N TYR A 178 -3.62 -6.97 13.42
CA TYR A 178 -2.66 -6.27 12.57
C TYR A 178 -1.27 -6.16 13.23
N ASP A 179 -1.23 -5.86 14.53
CA ASP A 179 0.03 -5.82 15.28
C ASP A 179 0.70 -7.20 15.35
N GLN A 180 -0.11 -8.27 15.47
CA GLN A 180 0.38 -9.64 15.44
C GLN A 180 1.02 -9.97 14.09
N LEU A 181 0.36 -9.63 12.99
CA LEU A 181 0.91 -9.83 11.63
C LEU A 181 2.20 -9.03 11.42
N LEU A 182 2.24 -7.76 11.84
CA LEU A 182 3.45 -6.92 11.73
C LEU A 182 4.63 -7.50 12.51
N LYS A 183 4.37 -8.12 13.67
CA LYS A 183 5.37 -8.74 14.52
C LYS A 183 5.89 -10.07 13.97
N ASP A 184 4.98 -10.94 13.52
CA ASP A 184 5.29 -12.34 13.20
C ASP A 184 5.70 -12.52 11.72
N CYS A 185 5.36 -11.57 10.84
CA CYS A 185 5.84 -11.56 9.47
C CYS A 185 7.24 -10.96 9.35
N ASP A 186 8.15 -11.68 8.71
CA ASP A 186 9.47 -11.16 8.35
C ASP A 186 9.35 -9.93 7.44
N ALA A 187 9.89 -8.80 7.91
CA ALA A 187 9.81 -7.52 7.21
C ALA A 187 10.52 -7.51 5.84
N SER A 188 11.45 -8.43 5.61
CA SER A 188 12.15 -8.59 4.32
C SER A 188 11.38 -9.44 3.32
N LEU A 189 10.41 -10.23 3.79
CA LEU A 189 9.61 -11.17 3.00
C LEU A 189 8.19 -10.67 2.76
N VAL A 190 7.58 -10.06 3.78
CA VAL A 190 6.19 -9.61 3.75
C VAL A 190 6.13 -8.12 3.97
N LYS A 191 5.54 -7.39 3.07
CA LYS A 191 5.18 -5.98 3.21
C LYS A 191 3.70 -5.84 3.53
N MET A 192 3.27 -4.62 3.82
CA MET A 192 1.87 -4.30 4.03
C MET A 192 1.39 -3.34 2.94
N GLU A 193 0.22 -3.64 2.40
CA GLU A 193 -0.58 -2.70 1.66
C GLU A 193 -1.60 -2.11 2.64
N LEU A 194 -1.28 -0.93 3.18
CA LEU A 194 -2.15 -0.35 4.21
C LEU A 194 -3.36 0.33 3.57
N ASP A 195 -4.56 -0.18 3.85
CA ASP A 195 -5.78 0.54 3.53
C ASP A 195 -6.01 1.65 4.58
N LEU A 196 -5.86 2.90 4.11
CA LEU A 196 -5.92 4.08 4.96
C LEU A 196 -7.33 4.41 5.43
N CYS A 197 -8.34 3.97 4.68
CA CYS A 197 -9.73 4.12 5.05
C CYS A 197 -10.15 3.12 6.12
N TRP A 198 -9.85 1.84 5.92
CA TRP A 198 -10.26 0.80 6.84
C TRP A 198 -9.63 0.92 8.22
N ILE A 199 -8.33 1.26 8.30
CA ILE A 199 -7.70 1.56 9.60
C ILE A 199 -8.35 2.76 10.27
N THR A 200 -8.65 3.84 9.51
CA THR A 200 -9.31 5.04 10.04
C THR A 200 -10.74 4.73 10.51
N ALA A 201 -11.50 3.97 9.71
CA ALA A 201 -12.84 3.52 10.05
C ALA A 201 -12.85 2.73 11.36
N ALA A 202 -11.86 1.87 11.59
CA ALA A 202 -11.72 1.11 12.84
C ALA A 202 -11.19 1.95 14.03
N GLY A 203 -10.99 3.26 13.86
CA GLY A 203 -10.47 4.14 14.91
C GLY A 203 -8.95 4.08 15.11
N GLY A 204 -8.24 3.42 14.19
CA GLY A 204 -6.78 3.40 14.17
C GLY A 204 -6.19 4.68 13.59
N ASP A 205 -4.90 4.87 13.80
CA ASP A 205 -4.15 6.03 13.28
C ASP A 205 -3.02 5.55 12.36
N PRO A 206 -3.13 5.74 11.03
CA PRO A 206 -2.09 5.34 10.07
C PRO A 206 -0.72 5.92 10.41
N VAL A 207 -0.66 7.16 10.92
CA VAL A 207 0.61 7.83 11.23
C VAL A 207 1.37 7.11 12.35
N LYS A 208 0.67 6.52 13.33
CA LYS A 208 1.31 5.69 14.36
C LYS A 208 2.01 4.48 13.75
N TYR A 209 1.39 3.80 12.79
CA TYR A 209 1.98 2.66 12.10
C TYR A 209 3.16 3.07 11.22
N PHE A 210 3.07 4.17 10.49
CA PHE A 210 4.18 4.71 9.71
C PHE A 210 5.40 5.03 10.58
N ASN A 211 5.15 5.56 11.79
CA ASN A 211 6.21 5.88 12.75
C ASN A 211 6.83 4.64 13.39
N ALA A 212 6.02 3.64 13.72
CA ALA A 212 6.47 2.42 14.40
C ALA A 212 7.18 1.43 13.43
N TYR A 213 6.79 1.44 12.15
CA TYR A 213 7.25 0.48 11.15
C TYR A 213 7.70 1.17 9.85
N PRO A 214 8.76 2.00 9.89
CA PRO A 214 9.22 2.75 8.72
C PRO A 214 9.61 1.81 7.56
N GLY A 215 9.23 2.17 6.32
CA GLY A 215 9.52 1.39 5.13
C GLY A 215 8.71 0.09 4.97
N ARG A 216 7.69 -0.13 5.81
CA ARG A 216 6.88 -1.35 5.80
C ARG A 216 5.72 -1.30 4.82
N PHE A 217 5.32 -0.12 4.32
CA PHE A 217 4.08 0.15 3.59
C PHE A 217 4.34 0.66 2.16
N PRO A 218 4.89 -0.16 1.24
CA PRO A 218 5.17 0.30 -0.13
C PRO A 218 3.92 0.57 -0.96
N LEU A 219 2.79 -0.02 -0.60
CA LEU A 219 1.49 0.20 -1.23
C LEU A 219 0.52 0.74 -0.17
N VAL A 220 -0.36 1.63 -0.59
CA VAL A 220 -1.49 2.09 0.23
C VAL A 220 -2.75 2.11 -0.61
N HIS A 221 -3.87 1.63 -0.03
CA HIS A 221 -5.18 1.90 -0.59
C HIS A 221 -5.65 3.28 -0.16
N VAL A 222 -6.03 4.05 -1.15
CA VAL A 222 -6.53 5.42 -1.03
C VAL A 222 -8.03 5.39 -1.28
N LYS A 223 -8.76 5.27 -0.18
CA LYS A 223 -10.21 5.11 -0.11
C LYS A 223 -10.73 6.10 0.93
N ASP A 224 -11.85 6.75 0.70
CA ASP A 224 -12.37 7.79 1.60
C ASP A 224 -13.77 7.44 2.13
N LEU A 225 -14.15 8.03 3.26
CA LEU A 225 -15.42 7.80 3.94
C LEU A 225 -16.05 9.12 4.41
N LYS A 226 -17.37 9.22 4.37
CA LYS A 226 -18.10 10.45 4.73
C LYS A 226 -18.25 10.63 6.23
N THR A 227 -18.42 9.53 6.96
CA THR A 227 -18.63 9.54 8.41
C THR A 227 -17.82 8.44 9.06
N LEU A 228 -17.30 8.69 10.27
CA LEU A 228 -16.74 7.62 11.08
C LEU A 228 -17.88 6.72 11.55
N PRO A 229 -17.82 5.43 11.28
CA PRO A 229 -18.84 4.52 11.75
C PRO A 229 -18.81 4.40 13.28
N HIS A 230 -19.97 4.21 13.87
CA HIS A 230 -20.08 3.99 15.31
C HIS A 230 -19.78 2.53 15.63
N ILE A 231 -18.59 2.25 16.19
CA ILE A 231 -18.21 0.89 16.60
C ILE A 231 -18.91 0.55 17.89
N THR A 232 -19.89 -0.35 17.86
CA THR A 232 -20.46 -0.94 19.08
C THR A 232 -19.69 -2.21 19.45
N ALA A 233 -19.48 -2.42 20.74
CA ALA A 233 -18.69 -3.51 21.33
C ALA A 233 -19.19 -4.95 21.07
N GLY A 234 -19.92 -5.20 20.01
CA GLY A 234 -20.42 -6.51 19.56
C GLY A 234 -20.72 -6.56 18.07
N GLY A 235 -20.47 -5.47 17.36
CA GLY A 235 -20.96 -5.25 16.00
C GLY A 235 -19.98 -5.48 14.85
N ALA A 236 -19.05 -6.42 14.98
CA ALA A 236 -18.02 -6.61 13.95
C ALA A 236 -18.49 -7.31 12.66
N GLN A 237 -19.64 -8.01 12.68
CA GLN A 237 -20.00 -8.92 11.58
C GLN A 237 -20.43 -8.24 10.28
N ASN A 238 -20.97 -7.02 10.30
CA ASN A 238 -21.38 -6.29 9.09
C ASN A 238 -20.83 -4.86 9.07
N TYR A 239 -19.74 -4.62 9.77
CA TYR A 239 -19.18 -3.29 9.91
C TYR A 239 -18.76 -2.67 8.55
N GLY A 240 -18.14 -3.46 7.66
CA GLY A 240 -17.77 -3.01 6.33
C GLY A 240 -18.93 -2.48 5.51
N ASP A 241 -20.10 -3.09 5.62
CA ASP A 241 -21.31 -2.69 4.88
C ASP A 241 -21.93 -1.39 5.42
N THR A 242 -21.55 -0.96 6.64
CA THR A 242 -22.07 0.27 7.27
C THR A 242 -21.19 1.49 7.02
N VAL A 243 -20.01 1.32 6.45
CA VAL A 243 -19.11 2.42 6.14
C VAL A 243 -19.58 3.14 4.88
N ASP A 244 -19.95 4.42 5.03
CA ASP A 244 -20.39 5.27 3.92
C ASP A 244 -19.15 5.76 3.14
N LEU A 245 -18.70 4.94 2.20
CA LEU A 245 -17.56 5.25 1.32
C LEU A 245 -17.93 6.38 0.36
N THR A 246 -16.91 7.14 -0.04
CA THR A 246 -17.04 8.23 -1.01
C THR A 246 -15.77 8.35 -1.87
N GLU A 247 -15.84 9.24 -2.85
CA GLU A 247 -14.68 9.56 -3.67
C GLU A 247 -13.59 10.24 -2.83
N VAL A 248 -12.34 9.91 -3.14
CA VAL A 248 -11.16 10.48 -2.47
C VAL A 248 -11.17 12.01 -2.53
N GLY A 249 -11.01 12.62 -1.36
CA GLY A 249 -11.08 14.08 -1.19
C GLY A 249 -12.50 14.63 -0.97
N SER A 250 -13.52 13.77 -0.96
CA SER A 250 -14.90 14.14 -0.61
C SER A 250 -15.30 13.65 0.78
N GLY A 251 -14.40 13.00 1.49
CA GLY A 251 -14.63 12.43 2.81
C GLY A 251 -13.86 13.13 3.93
N LEU A 252 -13.59 12.38 5.00
CA LEU A 252 -13.02 12.87 6.24
C LEU A 252 -11.51 12.75 6.34
N ILE A 253 -10.87 11.97 5.44
CA ILE A 253 -9.44 11.66 5.58
C ILE A 253 -8.60 12.87 5.16
N ASP A 254 -7.69 13.29 6.05
CA ASP A 254 -6.70 14.33 5.74
C ASP A 254 -5.53 13.74 4.94
N TRP A 255 -5.73 13.65 3.65
CA TRP A 255 -4.75 13.08 2.71
C TRP A 255 -3.42 13.81 2.72
N LYS A 256 -3.44 15.13 2.87
CA LYS A 256 -2.22 15.93 2.94
C LYS A 256 -1.36 15.54 4.14
N LYS A 257 -1.99 15.40 5.31
CA LYS A 257 -1.32 14.96 6.54
C LYS A 257 -0.75 13.55 6.41
N LEU A 258 -1.52 12.61 5.83
CA LEU A 258 -1.07 11.23 5.67
C LEU A 258 0.08 11.13 4.67
N PHE A 259 -0.03 11.77 3.52
CA PHE A 259 0.98 11.67 2.47
C PHE A 259 2.27 12.44 2.78
N ALA A 260 2.22 13.43 3.66
CA ALA A 260 3.44 14.03 4.22
C ALA A 260 4.33 13.01 4.98
N GLN A 261 3.82 11.82 5.29
CA GLN A 261 4.58 10.71 5.90
C GLN A 261 5.05 9.66 4.88
N SER A 262 4.82 9.86 3.59
CA SER A 262 5.03 8.84 2.55
C SER A 262 6.45 8.30 2.51
N GLU A 263 7.46 9.16 2.63
CA GLU A 263 8.85 8.73 2.65
C GLU A 263 9.16 7.82 3.84
N LYS A 264 8.71 8.21 5.03
CA LYS A 264 8.91 7.42 6.25
C LYS A 264 8.18 6.09 6.20
N ALA A 265 6.94 6.10 5.72
CA ALA A 265 6.14 4.89 5.52
C ALA A 265 6.74 3.96 4.45
N GLY A 266 7.50 4.53 3.50
CA GLY A 266 8.06 3.84 2.34
C GLY A 266 7.06 3.68 1.21
N ILE A 267 6.04 4.55 1.13
CA ILE A 267 4.98 4.48 0.11
C ILE A 267 5.58 4.73 -1.28
N LYS A 268 5.27 3.84 -2.20
CA LYS A 268 5.67 3.89 -3.61
C LYS A 268 4.46 3.91 -4.55
N HIS A 269 3.35 3.32 -4.11
CA HIS A 269 2.16 3.12 -4.92
C HIS A 269 0.92 3.57 -4.14
N TYR A 270 0.16 4.48 -4.74
CA TYR A 270 -1.07 5.08 -4.21
C TYR A 270 -2.23 4.55 -5.03
N ILE A 271 -2.96 3.59 -4.50
CA ILE A 271 -3.96 2.81 -5.23
C ILE A 271 -5.36 3.22 -4.79
N VAL A 272 -6.06 3.94 -5.66
CA VAL A 272 -7.45 4.36 -5.42
C VAL A 272 -8.36 3.15 -5.45
N GLU A 273 -9.27 3.07 -4.49
CA GLU A 273 -10.36 2.09 -4.50
C GLU A 273 -11.66 2.69 -3.94
N HIS A 274 -12.78 2.21 -4.47
CA HIS A 274 -14.12 2.41 -3.92
C HIS A 274 -14.90 1.12 -4.11
N ASP A 275 -15.30 0.46 -3.01
CA ASP A 275 -15.80 -0.94 -3.09
C ASP A 275 -17.12 -1.08 -3.85
N HIS A 276 -18.05 -0.13 -3.65
CA HIS A 276 -19.41 -0.19 -4.21
C HIS A 276 -19.91 1.17 -4.73
N PRO A 277 -19.21 1.81 -5.68
CA PRO A 277 -19.66 3.07 -6.23
C PRO A 277 -20.86 2.86 -7.15
N LYS A 278 -21.85 3.78 -7.09
CA LYS A 278 -23.01 3.74 -8.00
C LYS A 278 -22.61 3.96 -9.46
N GLN A 279 -21.60 4.77 -9.70
CA GLN A 279 -21.05 5.08 -11.02
C GLN A 279 -19.53 4.90 -10.98
N PRO A 280 -19.01 3.68 -11.25
CA PRO A 280 -17.60 3.36 -11.01
C PRO A 280 -16.61 4.29 -11.72
N PHE A 281 -16.81 4.56 -13.01
CA PHE A 281 -15.91 5.43 -13.76
C PHE A 281 -15.93 6.88 -13.29
N ASP A 282 -17.11 7.41 -12.93
CA ASP A 282 -17.22 8.77 -12.40
C ASP A 282 -16.55 8.88 -11.03
N SER A 283 -16.70 7.85 -10.21
CA SER A 283 -16.09 7.78 -8.88
C SER A 283 -14.57 7.81 -8.97
N ILE A 284 -13.97 6.92 -9.78
CA ILE A 284 -12.50 6.90 -9.93
C ILE A 284 -11.99 8.16 -10.65
N ALA A 285 -12.77 8.75 -11.57
CA ALA A 285 -12.37 10.00 -12.22
C ALA A 285 -12.30 11.16 -11.24
N LYS A 286 -13.28 11.32 -10.34
CA LYS A 286 -13.28 12.36 -9.30
C LYS A 286 -12.11 12.17 -8.34
N SER A 287 -11.87 10.92 -7.87
CA SER A 287 -10.75 10.58 -7.01
C SER A 287 -9.41 10.90 -7.65
N TYR A 288 -9.24 10.57 -8.94
CA TYR A 288 -8.04 10.90 -9.71
C TYR A 288 -7.82 12.41 -9.81
N GLU A 289 -8.85 13.18 -10.15
CA GLU A 289 -8.76 14.65 -10.30
C GLU A 289 -8.39 15.36 -8.99
N TYR A 290 -8.84 14.84 -7.85
CA TYR A 290 -8.42 15.33 -6.54
C TYR A 290 -6.93 15.04 -6.28
N LEU A 291 -6.50 13.79 -6.42
CA LEU A 291 -5.13 13.37 -6.14
C LEU A 291 -4.10 14.04 -7.05
N LYS A 292 -4.44 14.26 -8.33
CA LYS A 292 -3.60 14.97 -9.29
C LYS A 292 -3.29 16.42 -8.88
N LYS A 293 -4.21 17.05 -8.13
CA LYS A 293 -4.06 18.44 -7.66
C LYS A 293 -3.45 18.55 -6.28
N LEU A 294 -3.46 17.42 -5.53
CA LEU A 294 -2.95 17.39 -4.16
C LEU A 294 -1.44 17.60 -4.14
N SER A 295 -1.01 18.52 -3.26
CA SER A 295 0.40 18.71 -2.88
C SER A 295 0.56 18.64 -1.36
N PHE A 296 1.65 18.02 -0.87
CA PHE A 296 1.89 17.71 0.54
C PHE A 296 3.36 17.76 0.92
#